data_24d4847e7849dc0e6c93e4c05d8b43f8
#
_entry.id   24d4847e7849dc0e6c93e4c05d8b43f8
#
_cell.length_a   1.000
_cell.length_b   1.000
_cell.length_c   1.000
_cell.angle_alpha   90.00
_cell.angle_beta   90.00
_cell.angle_gamma   90.00
#
_symmetry.space_group_name_H-M   'P 1'
#
loop_
_entity.id
_entity.type
_entity.pdbx_description
1 polymer ?
#
loop_
_entity_poly.entity_id
_entity_poly.type
_entity_poly.pdbx_seq_one_letter_code
_entity_poly.pdbx_strand_id
1 'polypeptide(L)'
;MSKKNICSVLLAAAFLPAFFSCDKNDTGGVEPPPVVTQPYQYVVVATSQDGTYILQTDSISSGQISIVGNGIETEAATAWIFYNEKYAYDLVYKQGDPAEVAAYELDTNGKLQRRLNTYQMPSRYTTYGYFGDYVVTAVSVTRADNTPGLSFNLLDVKTQTITEKVISSGNFTGNGETANLSGILEVGDTFFSGICTTPAVNAGGTTGTVTAFPDSVWVGIFDKDLNCTLLRDDRLSYATGRYRSGYHTNLAKDENDNVYVFSSAYDSRTTRPSGALRIKKGEKRFDPDYFFDIQSLAAGRHLFKVWPISGNYFLLQMYNTPNQTSEAIWSVLAVVDVEKKTYKEVTGLPAVDKITSIGSTPYAGDGKIAVPIVSKDEYPHIYIIDPATAVATKGLEIVADGITAVGKLTYDKE
;
A
#
# COMPACT_ATOMS: atom_id res chain seq x y z
N MET A 1 5.16 79.90 2.08
CA MET A 1 6.59 80.24 2.08
C MET A 1 7.34 78.95 1.88
N SER A 2 8.11 78.71 0.93
CA SER A 2 8.97 79.26 -0.09
C SER A 2 9.24 78.14 -1.12
N LYS A 3 8.98 78.34 -2.29
CA LYS A 3 9.52 78.13 -3.62
C LYS A 3 11.03 77.82 -3.69
N LYS A 4 11.39 76.89 -4.60
CA LYS A 4 12.43 76.98 -5.66
C LYS A 4 12.47 75.59 -6.37
N ASN A 5 12.03 75.43 -7.61
CA ASN A 5 12.59 75.75 -8.93
C ASN A 5 13.89 74.97 -9.23
N ILE A 6 13.81 74.12 -10.22
CA ILE A 6 14.15 74.10 -11.68
C ILE A 6 15.45 73.32 -11.93
N CYS A 7 15.43 72.31 -12.79
CA CYS A 7 16.08 72.42 -14.10
C CYS A 7 15.73 71.21 -14.99
N SER A 8 15.10 71.53 -16.14
CA SER A 8 14.88 70.62 -17.26
C SER A 8 16.15 70.61 -18.17
N VAL A 9 16.54 69.44 -18.60
CA VAL A 9 17.44 69.30 -19.75
C VAL A 9 16.74 68.39 -20.78
N LEU A 10 16.32 69.01 -21.87
CA LEU A 10 15.89 68.39 -23.11
C LEU A 10 17.15 67.92 -23.88
N LEU A 11 17.19 66.66 -24.23
CA LEU A 11 18.09 66.20 -25.29
C LEU A 11 17.25 65.61 -26.42
N ALA A 12 17.23 66.32 -27.54
CA ALA A 12 16.63 65.93 -28.83
C ALA A 12 17.56 64.92 -29.50
N ALA A 13 17.07 63.73 -29.82
CA ALA A 13 17.76 62.83 -30.73
C ALA A 13 16.89 62.59 -31.97
N ALA A 14 17.50 62.83 -33.10
CA ALA A 14 16.93 62.79 -34.41
C ALA A 14 16.47 61.42 -34.89
N PHE A 15 15.27 61.34 -35.47
CA PHE A 15 14.78 60.18 -36.19
C PHE A 15 15.34 60.18 -37.62
N LEU A 16 16.02 59.10 -38.02
CA LEU A 16 16.30 58.72 -39.38
C LEU A 16 15.39 57.52 -39.71
N PRO A 17 14.59 57.56 -40.78
CA PRO A 17 13.84 56.40 -41.23
C PRO A 17 14.71 55.49 -42.07
N ALA A 18 14.99 54.33 -41.61
CA ALA A 18 15.56 53.21 -42.37
C ALA A 18 14.40 52.44 -43.00
N PHE A 19 14.29 52.49 -44.30
CA PHE A 19 13.42 51.61 -45.10
C PHE A 19 14.01 50.24 -45.09
N PHE A 20 13.32 49.27 -44.45
CA PHE A 20 13.58 47.86 -44.64
C PHE A 20 12.55 47.27 -45.60
N SER A 21 13.09 46.69 -46.63
CA SER A 21 12.44 45.92 -47.67
C SER A 21 11.76 44.69 -47.02
N CYS A 22 10.51 44.41 -47.34
CA CYS A 22 9.83 43.19 -47.10
C CYS A 22 10.42 42.04 -47.91
N ASP A 23 11.18 41.18 -47.35
CA ASP A 23 11.36 39.82 -47.86
C ASP A 23 10.42 38.88 -47.11
N LYS A 24 9.56 38.22 -47.87
CA LYS A 24 8.66 37.18 -47.42
C LYS A 24 9.44 35.88 -47.26
N ASN A 25 9.09 35.17 -46.22
CA ASN A 25 9.41 33.79 -45.86
C ASN A 25 10.61 33.62 -44.93
N ASP A 26 10.32 33.79 -43.64
CA ASP A 26 10.85 32.86 -42.62
C ASP A 26 9.90 32.87 -41.43
N THR A 27 8.89 32.00 -41.45
CA THR A 27 8.14 31.60 -40.25
C THR A 27 9.02 30.63 -39.49
N GLY A 28 10.02 31.14 -38.80
CA GLY A 28 10.70 30.45 -37.75
C GLY A 28 9.73 30.18 -36.64
N GLY A 29 8.96 29.11 -36.77
CA GLY A 29 8.19 28.56 -35.66
C GLY A 29 9.19 28.19 -34.56
N VAL A 30 9.14 28.93 -33.47
CA VAL A 30 9.80 28.48 -32.23
C VAL A 30 9.09 27.17 -31.89
N GLU A 31 9.74 26.04 -32.21
CA GLU A 31 9.27 24.76 -31.69
C GLU A 31 9.14 24.90 -30.16
N PRO A 32 7.98 24.57 -29.60
CA PRO A 32 7.86 24.54 -28.16
C PRO A 32 8.97 23.62 -27.65
N PRO A 33 9.63 23.95 -26.51
CA PRO A 33 10.67 23.11 -25.97
C PRO A 33 10.11 21.67 -25.83
N PRO A 34 10.90 20.64 -26.15
CA PRO A 34 10.44 19.26 -26.09
C PRO A 34 9.87 19.01 -24.71
N VAL A 35 8.61 18.61 -24.65
CA VAL A 35 7.98 18.18 -23.39
C VAL A 35 8.78 16.96 -22.93
N VAL A 36 9.60 17.14 -21.91
CA VAL A 36 10.33 16.04 -21.27
C VAL A 36 9.29 15.23 -20.52
N THR A 37 8.66 14.31 -21.22
CA THR A 37 7.77 13.34 -20.59
C THR A 37 8.62 12.43 -19.73
N GLN A 38 8.35 12.42 -18.43
CA GLN A 38 8.99 11.51 -17.50
C GLN A 38 8.64 10.07 -17.90
N PRO A 39 9.55 9.09 -17.78
CA PRO A 39 9.29 7.71 -18.18
C PRO A 39 8.40 6.96 -17.17
N TYR A 40 7.56 7.68 -16.46
CA TYR A 40 6.60 7.15 -15.51
C TYR A 40 5.37 8.06 -15.40
N GLN A 41 4.30 7.48 -14.86
CA GLN A 41 3.10 8.16 -14.40
C GLN A 41 2.74 7.69 -13.01
N TYR A 42 2.22 8.57 -12.19
CA TYR A 42 1.50 8.15 -10.99
C TYR A 42 0.10 7.67 -11.37
N VAL A 43 -0.36 6.69 -10.64
CA VAL A 43 -1.68 6.09 -10.80
C VAL A 43 -2.45 6.26 -9.50
N VAL A 44 -3.67 6.76 -9.60
CA VAL A 44 -4.55 7.04 -8.48
C VAL A 44 -5.85 6.29 -8.67
N VAL A 45 -6.32 5.59 -7.64
CA VAL A 45 -7.60 4.90 -7.66
C VAL A 45 -8.61 5.70 -6.87
N ALA A 46 -9.57 6.26 -7.58
CA ALA A 46 -10.63 7.09 -7.04
C ALA A 46 -11.98 6.37 -7.10
N THR A 47 -12.86 6.67 -6.17
CA THR A 47 -14.21 6.10 -6.09
C THR A 47 -15.28 7.18 -6.08
N SER A 48 -16.41 6.88 -6.69
CA SER A 48 -17.65 7.67 -6.60
C SER A 48 -18.82 6.76 -6.26
N GLN A 49 -20.01 7.34 -6.12
CA GLN A 49 -21.24 6.55 -5.96
C GLN A 49 -21.50 5.64 -7.17
N ASP A 50 -21.05 6.05 -8.35
CA ASP A 50 -21.35 5.38 -9.62
C ASP A 50 -20.28 4.37 -10.04
N GLY A 51 -19.05 4.42 -9.47
CA GLY A 51 -17.99 3.49 -9.87
C GLY A 51 -16.62 3.77 -9.24
N THR A 52 -15.68 2.94 -9.65
CA THR A 52 -14.26 3.06 -9.33
C THR A 52 -13.48 3.39 -10.60
N TYR A 53 -12.52 4.29 -10.50
CA TYR A 53 -11.75 4.81 -11.62
C TYR A 53 -10.27 4.76 -11.31
N ILE A 54 -9.48 4.25 -12.25
CA ILE A 54 -8.03 4.34 -12.21
C ILE A 54 -7.58 5.52 -13.09
N LEU A 55 -6.93 6.49 -12.49
CA LEU A 55 -6.49 7.74 -13.10
C LEU A 55 -4.97 7.78 -13.22
N GLN A 56 -4.43 8.50 -14.20
CA GLN A 56 -2.99 8.80 -14.29
C GLN A 56 -2.72 10.30 -14.11
N THR A 57 -1.53 10.62 -13.60
CA THR A 57 -1.07 11.99 -13.41
C THR A 57 0.46 12.07 -13.38
N ASP A 58 1.02 13.20 -13.82
CA ASP A 58 2.47 13.44 -13.78
C ASP A 58 2.97 13.76 -12.37
N SER A 59 2.10 14.16 -11.46
CA SER A 59 2.48 14.60 -10.11
C SER A 59 1.42 14.25 -9.07
N ILE A 60 1.88 13.87 -7.90
CA ILE A 60 1.05 13.67 -6.70
C ILE A 60 1.31 14.75 -5.62
N SER A 61 2.24 15.66 -5.88
CA SER A 61 2.66 16.67 -4.90
C SER A 61 1.83 17.95 -4.93
N SER A 62 1.06 18.17 -6.00
CA SER A 62 0.23 19.36 -6.16
C SER A 62 -0.75 19.21 -7.33
N GLY A 63 -1.68 20.15 -7.46
CA GLY A 63 -2.67 20.17 -8.54
C GLY A 63 -3.98 19.50 -8.18
N GLN A 64 -4.78 19.22 -9.21
CA GLN A 64 -6.10 18.61 -9.08
C GLN A 64 -6.35 17.69 -10.29
N ILE A 65 -6.93 16.53 -10.03
CA ILE A 65 -7.47 15.64 -11.07
C ILE A 65 -8.93 15.27 -10.76
N SER A 66 -9.67 14.89 -11.79
CA SER A 66 -11.09 14.56 -11.69
C SER A 66 -11.39 13.23 -12.38
N ILE A 67 -12.35 12.48 -11.85
CA ILE A 67 -12.91 11.31 -12.53
C ILE A 67 -13.82 11.69 -13.70
N VAL A 68 -14.29 12.94 -13.77
CA VAL A 68 -15.21 13.40 -14.82
C VAL A 68 -14.51 13.45 -16.17
N GLY A 69 -14.85 12.53 -17.07
CA GLY A 69 -14.28 12.41 -18.39
C GLY A 69 -12.84 11.89 -18.43
N ASN A 70 -12.31 11.37 -17.32
CA ASN A 70 -10.95 10.87 -17.21
C ASN A 70 -10.92 9.49 -16.55
N GLY A 71 -9.83 8.77 -16.81
CA GLY A 71 -9.54 7.49 -16.20
C GLY A 71 -10.21 6.31 -16.91
N ILE A 72 -9.91 5.13 -16.40
CA ILE A 72 -10.50 3.87 -16.84
C ILE A 72 -11.42 3.40 -15.70
N GLU A 73 -12.70 3.19 -16.03
CA GLU A 73 -13.63 2.61 -15.08
C GLU A 73 -13.29 1.15 -14.81
N THR A 74 -13.37 0.74 -13.56
CA THR A 74 -13.08 -0.61 -13.10
C THR A 74 -14.09 -1.06 -12.05
N GLU A 75 -14.10 -2.36 -11.75
CA GLU A 75 -14.85 -2.91 -10.63
C GLU A 75 -14.36 -2.35 -9.29
N ALA A 76 -15.21 -2.41 -8.28
CA ALA A 76 -14.85 -2.00 -6.92
C ALA A 76 -13.84 -2.99 -6.31
N ALA A 77 -12.55 -2.74 -6.54
CA ALA A 77 -11.48 -3.59 -6.06
C ALA A 77 -11.29 -3.45 -4.54
N THR A 78 -11.12 -4.59 -3.88
CA THR A 78 -10.85 -4.65 -2.44
C THR A 78 -9.36 -4.38 -2.13
N ALA A 79 -8.48 -4.68 -3.09
CA ALA A 79 -7.04 -4.52 -2.96
C ALA A 79 -6.39 -4.15 -4.30
N TRP A 80 -5.24 -3.51 -4.18
CA TRP A 80 -4.39 -3.16 -5.32
C TRP A 80 -2.97 -3.67 -5.08
N ILE A 81 -2.34 -4.20 -6.15
CA ILE A 81 -0.93 -4.58 -6.15
C ILE A 81 -0.24 -3.80 -7.27
N PHE A 82 0.78 -3.00 -6.93
CA PHE A 82 1.69 -2.38 -7.88
C PHE A 82 2.94 -3.26 -8.00
N TYR A 83 3.00 -4.03 -9.08
CA TYR A 83 4.07 -4.99 -9.29
C TYR A 83 5.25 -4.32 -10.03
N ASN A 84 6.39 -4.19 -9.33
CA ASN A 84 7.65 -3.67 -9.87
C ASN A 84 7.52 -2.35 -10.63
N GLU A 85 6.61 -1.48 -10.21
CA GLU A 85 6.27 -0.23 -10.91
C GLU A 85 5.93 -0.42 -12.40
N LYS A 86 5.61 -1.63 -12.84
CA LYS A 86 5.30 -1.94 -14.24
C LYS A 86 3.83 -2.25 -14.47
N TYR A 87 3.20 -2.91 -13.52
CA TYR A 87 1.79 -3.31 -13.63
C TYR A 87 1.03 -2.95 -12.35
N ALA A 88 -0.22 -2.52 -12.53
CA ALA A 88 -1.19 -2.41 -11.44
C ALA A 88 -2.23 -3.52 -11.60
N TYR A 89 -2.48 -4.26 -10.54
CA TYR A 89 -3.51 -5.28 -10.48
C TYR A 89 -4.60 -4.85 -9.52
N ASP A 90 -5.84 -4.88 -9.96
CA ASP A 90 -6.99 -4.81 -9.05
C ASP A 90 -7.40 -6.23 -8.64
N LEU A 91 -7.74 -6.38 -7.38
CA LEU A 91 -8.25 -7.63 -6.83
C LEU A 91 -9.67 -7.40 -6.32
N VAL A 92 -10.65 -7.94 -7.02
CA VAL A 92 -12.07 -7.80 -6.69
C VAL A 92 -12.52 -9.01 -5.88
N TYR A 93 -12.79 -8.80 -4.60
CA TYR A 93 -13.35 -9.83 -3.72
C TYR A 93 -14.87 -9.92 -3.92
N LYS A 94 -15.32 -11.03 -4.48
CA LYS A 94 -16.75 -11.33 -4.62
C LYS A 94 -17.20 -12.25 -3.50
N GLN A 95 -18.08 -11.78 -2.65
CA GLN A 95 -18.56 -12.50 -1.46
C GLN A 95 -19.15 -13.89 -1.82
N GLY A 96 -18.36 -14.94 -1.62
CA GLY A 96 -18.77 -16.33 -1.89
C GLY A 96 -18.47 -16.82 -3.32
N ASP A 97 -18.29 -15.94 -4.28
CA ASP A 97 -17.96 -16.26 -5.67
C ASP A 97 -16.43 -16.20 -5.89
N PRO A 98 -15.91 -16.81 -6.96
CA PRO A 98 -14.53 -16.62 -7.38
C PRO A 98 -14.18 -15.15 -7.54
N ALA A 99 -13.01 -14.75 -7.04
CA ALA A 99 -12.52 -13.39 -7.18
C ALA A 99 -12.18 -13.06 -8.64
N GLU A 100 -12.14 -11.79 -8.97
CA GLU A 100 -11.71 -11.30 -10.28
C GLU A 100 -10.44 -10.44 -10.13
N VAL A 101 -9.63 -10.42 -11.18
CA VAL A 101 -8.39 -9.65 -11.28
C VAL A 101 -8.35 -8.98 -12.65
N ALA A 102 -8.08 -7.68 -12.71
CA ALA A 102 -7.69 -7.00 -13.93
C ALA A 102 -6.28 -6.43 -13.79
N ALA A 103 -5.65 -6.14 -14.93
CA ALA A 103 -4.29 -5.60 -14.97
C ALA A 103 -4.22 -4.35 -15.83
N TYR A 104 -3.38 -3.40 -15.41
CA TYR A 104 -3.16 -2.12 -16.07
C TYR A 104 -1.67 -1.87 -16.23
N GLU A 105 -1.30 -1.16 -17.28
CA GLU A 105 0.07 -0.76 -17.59
C GLU A 105 0.06 0.60 -18.31
N LEU A 106 1.23 1.17 -18.52
CA LEU A 106 1.41 2.30 -19.44
C LEU A 106 1.84 1.76 -20.81
N ASP A 107 1.28 2.31 -21.88
CA ASP A 107 1.76 2.06 -23.22
C ASP A 107 3.09 2.80 -23.50
N THR A 108 3.70 2.61 -24.66
CA THR A 108 4.98 3.25 -25.05
C THR A 108 4.92 4.77 -25.10
N ASN A 109 3.73 5.37 -25.10
CA ASN A 109 3.51 6.80 -25.01
C ASN A 109 3.25 7.29 -23.58
N GLY A 110 3.28 6.39 -22.60
CA GLY A 110 2.99 6.70 -21.19
C GLY A 110 1.50 6.86 -20.89
N LYS A 111 0.61 6.34 -21.75
CA LYS A 111 -0.82 6.38 -21.52
C LYS A 111 -1.27 5.11 -20.79
N LEU A 112 -2.03 5.31 -19.72
CA LEU A 112 -2.63 4.21 -18.96
C LEU A 112 -3.64 3.44 -19.81
N GLN A 113 -3.50 2.12 -19.81
CA GLN A 113 -4.39 1.21 -20.49
C GLN A 113 -4.64 -0.05 -19.68
N ARG A 114 -5.77 -0.71 -19.95
CA ARG A 114 -6.01 -2.06 -19.45
C ARG A 114 -5.14 -3.03 -20.24
N ARG A 115 -4.29 -3.77 -19.55
CA ARG A 115 -3.37 -4.71 -20.17
C ARG A 115 -4.09 -5.92 -20.74
N LEU A 116 -5.06 -6.45 -20.00
CA LEU A 116 -5.87 -7.59 -20.43
C LEU A 116 -7.27 -7.54 -19.84
N ASN A 117 -8.10 -8.44 -20.35
CA ASN A 117 -9.42 -8.68 -19.82
C ASN A 117 -9.39 -9.16 -18.37
N THR A 118 -10.48 -8.95 -17.66
CA THR A 118 -10.68 -9.47 -16.31
C THR A 118 -10.53 -10.99 -16.29
N TYR A 119 -9.72 -11.50 -15.35
CA TYR A 119 -9.60 -12.93 -15.08
C TYR A 119 -10.47 -13.32 -13.92
N GLN A 120 -11.10 -14.48 -14.04
CA GLN A 120 -11.71 -15.12 -12.91
C GLN A 120 -10.68 -15.99 -12.20
N MET A 121 -10.48 -15.75 -10.90
CA MET A 121 -9.65 -16.59 -10.06
C MET A 121 -10.39 -17.90 -9.75
N PRO A 122 -9.68 -19.04 -9.59
CA PRO A 122 -10.31 -20.31 -9.21
C PRO A 122 -11.06 -20.24 -7.88
N SER A 123 -10.63 -19.39 -6.97
CA SER A 123 -11.26 -19.20 -5.66
C SER A 123 -11.24 -17.72 -5.25
N ARG A 124 -12.01 -17.37 -4.22
CA ARG A 124 -11.85 -16.10 -3.51
C ARG A 124 -10.47 -16.04 -2.85
N TYR A 125 -10.11 -14.88 -2.31
CA TYR A 125 -8.85 -14.70 -1.57
C TYR A 125 -9.10 -14.04 -0.21
N THR A 126 -8.20 -14.30 0.74
CA THR A 126 -8.11 -13.60 2.03
C THR A 126 -6.70 -13.09 2.30
N THR A 127 -5.76 -13.43 1.44
CA THR A 127 -4.35 -13.05 1.51
C THR A 127 -3.86 -12.81 0.09
N TYR A 128 -3.03 -11.81 -0.10
CA TYR A 128 -2.50 -11.45 -1.42
C TYR A 128 -1.14 -10.77 -1.31
N GLY A 129 -0.42 -10.73 -2.43
CA GLY A 129 0.85 -10.09 -2.63
C GLY A 129 1.46 -10.52 -3.95
N TYR A 130 2.78 -10.47 -4.05
CA TYR A 130 3.50 -11.02 -5.20
C TYR A 130 4.74 -11.79 -4.73
N PHE A 131 5.19 -12.70 -5.58
CA PHE A 131 6.41 -13.48 -5.36
C PHE A 131 7.00 -13.90 -6.70
N GLY A 132 8.24 -13.52 -6.99
CA GLY A 132 8.87 -13.70 -8.28
C GLY A 132 8.03 -13.09 -9.40
N ASP A 133 7.77 -13.85 -10.44
CA ASP A 133 6.94 -13.45 -11.59
C ASP A 133 5.43 -13.69 -11.36
N TYR A 134 4.97 -13.84 -10.10
CA TYR A 134 3.57 -14.16 -9.81
C TYR A 134 2.91 -13.13 -8.91
N VAL A 135 1.69 -12.72 -9.27
CA VAL A 135 0.72 -12.21 -8.29
C VAL A 135 0.14 -13.42 -7.58
N VAL A 136 0.22 -13.41 -6.26
CA VAL A 136 -0.17 -14.54 -5.41
C VAL A 136 -1.36 -14.16 -4.55
N THR A 137 -2.41 -14.97 -4.60
CA THR A 137 -3.50 -14.90 -3.63
C THR A 137 -3.66 -16.23 -2.91
N ALA A 138 -4.13 -16.19 -1.67
CA ALA A 138 -4.36 -17.40 -0.91
C ALA A 138 -5.67 -17.31 -0.10
N VAL A 139 -6.25 -18.47 0.17
CA VAL A 139 -7.46 -18.63 0.97
C VAL A 139 -7.50 -20.00 1.65
N SER A 140 -8.15 -20.07 2.81
CA SER A 140 -8.47 -21.34 3.45
C SER A 140 -9.59 -22.07 2.70
N VAL A 141 -9.39 -23.35 2.43
CA VAL A 141 -10.31 -24.23 1.70
C VAL A 141 -10.51 -25.55 2.43
N THR A 142 -11.55 -26.29 2.05
CA THR A 142 -11.69 -27.70 2.39
C THR A 142 -11.15 -28.53 1.24
N ARG A 143 -10.19 -29.41 1.49
CA ARG A 143 -9.60 -30.30 0.49
C ARG A 143 -10.55 -31.44 0.12
N ALA A 144 -10.27 -32.13 -0.98
CA ALA A 144 -11.10 -33.24 -1.46
C ALA A 144 -11.23 -34.42 -0.45
N ASP A 145 -10.27 -34.56 0.44
CA ASP A 145 -10.28 -35.54 1.54
C ASP A 145 -11.01 -35.03 2.81
N ASN A 146 -11.73 -33.92 2.71
CA ASN A 146 -12.43 -33.21 3.78
C ASN A 146 -11.51 -32.67 4.91
N THR A 147 -10.21 -32.53 4.63
CA THR A 147 -9.26 -31.91 5.57
C THR A 147 -9.07 -30.41 5.24
N PRO A 148 -8.62 -29.59 6.22
CA PRO A 148 -8.31 -28.19 5.99
C PRO A 148 -7.12 -28.01 5.04
N GLY A 149 -7.22 -27.03 4.14
CA GLY A 149 -6.17 -26.66 3.20
C GLY A 149 -6.01 -25.15 3.04
N LEU A 150 -4.88 -24.77 2.43
CA LEU A 150 -4.61 -23.44 1.91
C LEU A 150 -4.50 -23.56 0.39
N SER A 151 -5.36 -22.88 -0.34
CA SER A 151 -5.29 -22.75 -1.81
C SER A 151 -4.55 -21.48 -2.15
N PHE A 152 -3.52 -21.62 -3.00
CA PHE A 152 -2.75 -20.54 -3.57
C PHE A 152 -3.07 -20.42 -5.06
N ASN A 153 -3.50 -19.25 -5.50
CA ASN A 153 -3.61 -18.92 -6.91
C ASN A 153 -2.38 -18.11 -7.32
N LEU A 154 -1.65 -18.61 -8.30
CA LEU A 154 -0.42 -18.03 -8.85
C LEU A 154 -0.74 -17.49 -10.25
N LEU A 155 -0.93 -16.19 -10.37
CA LEU A 155 -1.12 -15.50 -11.65
C LEU A 155 0.26 -15.09 -12.19
N ASP A 156 0.73 -15.77 -13.23
CA ASP A 156 1.98 -15.42 -13.92
C ASP A 156 1.83 -14.06 -14.63
N VAL A 157 2.67 -13.10 -14.29
CA VAL A 157 2.59 -11.73 -14.80
C VAL A 157 2.95 -11.59 -16.28
N LYS A 158 3.68 -12.57 -16.86
CA LYS A 158 4.10 -12.56 -18.26
C LYS A 158 3.10 -13.26 -19.16
N THR A 159 2.75 -14.49 -18.81
CA THR A 159 1.84 -15.33 -19.61
C THR A 159 0.37 -15.09 -19.26
N GLN A 160 0.12 -14.55 -18.07
CA GLN A 160 -1.21 -14.26 -17.54
C GLN A 160 -2.08 -15.51 -17.36
N THR A 161 -1.42 -16.60 -17.10
CA THR A 161 -2.06 -17.87 -16.74
C THR A 161 -2.12 -18.01 -15.23
N ILE A 162 -3.18 -18.64 -14.74
CA ILE A 162 -3.38 -18.88 -13.30
C ILE A 162 -3.17 -20.37 -13.04
N THR A 163 -2.34 -20.66 -12.04
CA THR A 163 -2.14 -22.02 -11.52
C THR A 163 -2.59 -22.06 -10.06
N GLU A 164 -3.44 -23.03 -9.73
CA GLU A 164 -3.82 -23.29 -8.35
C GLU A 164 -2.95 -24.38 -7.73
N LYS A 165 -2.47 -24.15 -6.51
CA LYS A 165 -1.80 -25.15 -5.66
C LYS A 165 -2.46 -25.20 -4.31
N VAL A 166 -2.73 -26.40 -3.79
CA VAL A 166 -3.36 -26.60 -2.48
C VAL A 166 -2.44 -27.40 -1.57
N ILE A 167 -2.15 -26.84 -0.37
CA ILE A 167 -1.40 -27.55 0.68
C ILE A 167 -2.29 -27.81 1.91
N SER A 168 -1.88 -28.72 2.80
CA SER A 168 -2.59 -28.95 4.06
C SER A 168 -2.39 -27.79 5.04
N SER A 169 -3.44 -27.39 5.76
CA SER A 169 -3.36 -26.37 6.80
C SER A 169 -3.76 -26.85 8.20
N GLY A 170 -4.26 -28.09 8.31
CA GLY A 170 -4.62 -28.67 9.59
C GLY A 170 -3.39 -29.00 10.43
N ASN A 171 -3.39 -28.61 11.69
CA ASN A 171 -2.25 -28.77 12.61
C ASN A 171 -0.91 -28.25 12.04
N PHE A 172 -0.97 -27.24 11.18
CA PHE A 172 0.17 -26.73 10.44
C PHE A 172 1.31 -26.24 11.33
N THR A 173 0.96 -25.61 12.44
CA THR A 173 1.89 -25.10 13.46
C THR A 173 2.19 -26.12 14.58
N GLY A 174 1.63 -27.33 14.51
CA GLY A 174 1.80 -28.36 15.54
C GLY A 174 0.99 -28.13 16.84
N ASN A 175 0.10 -27.10 16.84
CA ASN A 175 -0.72 -26.75 18.02
C ASN A 175 -2.14 -27.32 17.99
N GLY A 176 -2.47 -28.15 16.99
CA GLY A 176 -3.81 -28.74 16.82
C GLY A 176 -4.81 -27.86 16.09
N GLU A 177 -4.46 -26.62 15.78
CA GLU A 177 -5.32 -25.66 15.06
C GLU A 177 -5.04 -25.62 13.56
N THR A 178 -5.92 -24.98 12.81
CA THR A 178 -5.81 -24.75 11.37
C THR A 178 -5.14 -23.42 11.11
N ALA A 179 -4.17 -23.39 10.20
CA ALA A 179 -3.47 -22.17 9.78
C ALA A 179 -4.30 -21.34 8.81
N ASN A 180 -4.24 -20.01 9.00
CA ASN A 180 -4.69 -18.98 8.06
C ASN A 180 -3.52 -18.02 7.81
N LEU A 181 -3.33 -17.61 6.58
CA LEU A 181 -2.24 -16.72 6.19
C LEU A 181 -2.63 -15.23 6.29
N SER A 182 -1.63 -14.38 6.48
CA SER A 182 -1.74 -12.94 6.54
C SER A 182 -0.59 -12.28 5.78
N GLY A 183 -0.87 -11.85 4.55
CA GLY A 183 0.07 -11.21 3.66
C GLY A 183 1.02 -12.17 2.94
N ILE A 184 1.55 -11.70 1.84
CA ILE A 184 2.64 -12.32 1.08
C ILE A 184 3.73 -11.24 0.98
N LEU A 185 4.87 -11.45 1.62
CA LEU A 185 6.01 -10.55 1.60
C LEU A 185 7.20 -11.25 0.95
N GLU A 186 7.57 -10.83 -0.24
CA GLU A 186 8.74 -11.36 -0.95
C GLU A 186 10.05 -10.95 -0.27
N VAL A 187 10.92 -11.93 -0.03
CA VAL A 187 12.28 -11.74 0.49
C VAL A 187 13.24 -12.70 -0.22
N GLY A 188 13.98 -12.20 -1.18
CA GLY A 188 14.85 -13.03 -2.03
C GLY A 188 14.06 -14.04 -2.84
N ASP A 189 14.41 -15.31 -2.72
CA ASP A 189 13.79 -16.45 -3.40
C ASP A 189 12.69 -17.15 -2.57
N THR A 190 12.21 -16.49 -1.53
CA THR A 190 11.13 -16.95 -0.64
C THR A 190 10.09 -15.86 -0.42
N PHE A 191 8.93 -16.22 0.10
CA PHE A 191 8.02 -15.25 0.68
C PHE A 191 7.69 -15.60 2.12
N PHE A 192 7.47 -14.56 2.91
CA PHE A 192 7.06 -14.63 4.30
C PHE A 192 5.56 -14.36 4.41
N SER A 193 4.90 -15.09 5.28
CA SER A 193 3.49 -14.86 5.64
C SER A 193 3.29 -14.99 7.14
N GLY A 194 2.55 -14.06 7.74
CA GLY A 194 2.06 -14.23 9.09
C GLY A 194 1.06 -15.38 9.15
N ILE A 195 1.08 -16.12 10.24
CA ILE A 195 0.14 -17.22 10.44
C ILE A 195 -0.68 -16.96 11.70
N CYS A 196 -2.01 -16.94 11.53
CA CYS A 196 -2.96 -16.99 12.61
C CYS A 196 -3.65 -18.34 12.60
N THR A 197 -3.66 -19.02 13.72
CA THR A 197 -4.35 -20.31 13.85
C THR A 197 -5.77 -20.14 14.38
N THR A 198 -6.65 -21.03 13.98
CA THR A 198 -8.02 -21.14 14.52
C THR A 198 -8.33 -22.59 14.82
N PRO A 199 -9.18 -22.88 15.83
CA PRO A 199 -9.62 -24.25 16.08
C PRO A 199 -10.13 -24.92 14.81
N ALA A 200 -9.85 -26.20 14.65
CA ALA A 200 -10.35 -26.98 13.54
C ALA A 200 -11.89 -26.95 13.53
N VAL A 201 -12.48 -26.95 12.32
CA VAL A 201 -13.94 -27.06 12.17
C VAL A 201 -14.37 -28.41 12.73
N ASN A 202 -15.16 -28.40 13.80
CA ASN A 202 -15.81 -29.62 14.26
C ASN A 202 -16.82 -30.08 13.21
N ALA A 203 -17.07 -31.40 13.13
CA ALA A 203 -17.99 -32.02 12.19
C ALA A 203 -19.43 -31.45 12.19
N GLY A 204 -19.74 -30.52 13.07
CA GLY A 204 -21.00 -29.76 13.16
C GLY A 204 -20.97 -28.34 12.58
N GLY A 205 -19.89 -27.93 11.91
CA GLY A 205 -19.84 -26.65 11.16
C GLY A 205 -19.64 -25.38 11.98
N THR A 206 -19.47 -25.46 13.29
CA THR A 206 -19.11 -24.32 14.15
C THR A 206 -17.59 -24.18 14.24
N THR A 207 -17.05 -23.26 13.49
CA THR A 207 -15.66 -22.83 13.67
C THR A 207 -15.54 -22.00 14.93
N GLY A 208 -14.67 -22.39 15.84
CA GLY A 208 -14.10 -21.45 16.79
C GLY A 208 -13.39 -20.34 15.99
N THR A 209 -13.79 -19.08 16.17
CA THR A 209 -13.27 -17.96 15.40
C THR A 209 -11.98 -17.38 15.98
N VAL A 210 -11.53 -17.87 17.12
CA VAL A 210 -10.40 -17.34 17.88
C VAL A 210 -9.46 -18.46 18.32
N THR A 211 -8.17 -18.24 18.11
CA THR A 211 -7.12 -19.18 18.54
C THR A 211 -7.13 -19.39 20.06
N ALA A 212 -6.73 -20.59 20.51
CA ALA A 212 -6.42 -20.85 21.92
C ALA A 212 -5.05 -20.27 22.33
N PHE A 213 -4.25 -19.78 21.39
CA PHE A 213 -2.87 -19.34 21.57
C PHE A 213 -2.68 -17.86 21.21
N PRO A 214 -3.34 -16.90 21.91
CA PRO A 214 -3.28 -15.48 21.55
C PRO A 214 -1.88 -14.88 21.68
N ASP A 215 -1.04 -15.42 22.54
CA ASP A 215 0.33 -14.98 22.82
C ASP A 215 1.39 -15.75 21.99
N SER A 216 1.05 -16.21 20.81
CA SER A 216 1.99 -16.86 19.90
C SER A 216 1.99 -16.15 18.56
N VAL A 217 3.15 -15.67 18.15
CA VAL A 217 3.39 -15.18 16.79
C VAL A 217 4.04 -16.27 15.96
N TRP A 218 3.42 -16.54 14.81
CA TRP A 218 3.91 -17.52 13.86
C TRP A 218 4.19 -16.85 12.52
N VAL A 219 5.28 -17.23 11.87
CA VAL A 219 5.62 -16.83 10.51
C VAL A 219 6.00 -18.06 9.72
N GLY A 220 5.42 -18.21 8.53
CA GLY A 220 5.82 -19.19 7.53
C GLY A 220 6.76 -18.56 6.51
N ILE A 221 7.88 -19.20 6.23
CA ILE A 221 8.78 -18.89 5.14
C ILE A 221 8.58 -19.95 4.07
N PHE A 222 8.01 -19.54 2.94
CA PHE A 222 7.64 -20.42 1.84
C PHE A 222 8.62 -20.29 0.67
N ASP A 223 9.01 -21.43 0.09
CA ASP A 223 9.73 -21.47 -1.18
C ASP A 223 8.75 -21.49 -2.37
N LYS A 224 9.30 -21.53 -3.60
CA LYS A 224 8.52 -21.58 -4.86
C LYS A 224 7.65 -22.84 -5.00
N ASP A 225 7.96 -23.90 -4.27
CA ASP A 225 7.21 -25.16 -4.28
C ASP A 225 6.20 -25.24 -3.12
N LEU A 226 6.08 -24.14 -2.35
CA LEU A 226 5.25 -24.00 -1.15
C LEU A 226 5.68 -24.87 0.04
N ASN A 227 6.94 -25.33 0.06
CA ASN A 227 7.50 -25.92 1.27
C ASN A 227 7.68 -24.78 2.28
N CYS A 228 7.30 -25.04 3.53
CA CYS A 228 7.26 -24.01 4.58
C CYS A 228 8.24 -24.33 5.72
N THR A 229 9.07 -23.35 6.06
CA THR A 229 9.79 -23.30 7.33
C THR A 229 8.99 -22.45 8.30
N LEU A 230 8.62 -23.01 9.46
CA LEU A 230 7.85 -22.31 10.48
C LEU A 230 8.76 -21.67 11.54
N LEU A 231 8.47 -20.41 11.86
CA LEU A 231 9.07 -19.70 12.97
C LEU A 231 7.99 -19.41 14.01
N ARG A 232 8.38 -19.47 15.30
CA ARG A 232 7.53 -19.13 16.44
C ARG A 232 8.25 -18.24 17.42
N ASP A 233 7.51 -17.29 17.98
CA ASP A 233 7.92 -16.51 19.15
C ASP A 233 6.69 -16.27 20.05
N ASP A 234 6.90 -15.94 21.32
CA ASP A 234 5.83 -15.68 22.28
C ASP A 234 5.96 -14.32 22.97
N ARG A 235 6.85 -13.47 22.48
CA ARG A 235 6.99 -12.07 22.93
C ARG A 235 5.91 -11.14 22.39
N LEU A 236 5.21 -11.53 21.31
CA LEU A 236 4.08 -10.83 20.73
C LEU A 236 2.89 -11.76 20.51
N SER A 237 1.72 -11.18 20.26
CA SER A 237 0.55 -11.86 19.71
C SER A 237 0.75 -12.15 18.22
N TYR A 238 -0.15 -12.92 17.61
CA TYR A 238 -0.05 -13.28 16.18
C TYR A 238 -0.01 -12.04 15.25
N ALA A 239 0.74 -12.18 14.14
CA ALA A 239 1.04 -11.11 13.19
C ALA A 239 -0.08 -10.94 12.17
N THR A 240 -1.25 -10.54 12.60
CA THR A 240 -2.36 -10.18 11.71
C THR A 240 -3.03 -8.90 12.17
N GLY A 241 -3.72 -8.24 11.23
CA GLY A 241 -4.55 -7.10 11.53
C GLY A 241 -5.89 -7.48 12.18
N ARG A 242 -6.82 -6.54 12.17
CA ARG A 242 -8.08 -6.60 12.91
C ARG A 242 -8.90 -7.87 12.70
N TYR A 243 -9.01 -8.36 11.47
CA TYR A 243 -9.88 -9.49 11.15
C TYR A 243 -9.11 -10.79 10.86
N ARG A 244 -7.84 -10.84 11.23
CA ARG A 244 -6.98 -12.00 10.94
C ARG A 244 -7.00 -12.35 9.45
N SER A 245 -7.03 -11.34 8.60
CA SER A 245 -7.06 -11.50 7.16
C SER A 245 -5.81 -10.91 6.51
N GLY A 246 -5.49 -11.38 5.33
CA GLY A 246 -4.38 -10.88 4.53
C GLY A 246 -4.53 -9.47 4.02
N TYR A 247 -5.72 -8.87 4.14
CA TYR A 247 -5.93 -7.45 3.81
C TYR A 247 -5.13 -6.48 4.66
N HIS A 248 -4.67 -6.95 5.82
CA HIS A 248 -3.95 -6.16 6.80
C HIS A 248 -2.69 -6.87 7.21
N THR A 249 -1.82 -7.11 6.25
CA THR A 249 -0.52 -7.72 6.57
C THR A 249 0.26 -6.83 7.51
N ASN A 250 0.84 -7.45 8.53
CA ASN A 250 1.70 -6.80 9.50
C ASN A 250 3.15 -7.28 9.37
N LEU A 251 3.54 -7.75 8.19
CA LEU A 251 4.93 -8.02 7.85
C LEU A 251 5.43 -6.97 6.88
N ALA A 252 6.63 -6.44 7.13
CA ALA A 252 7.31 -5.53 6.24
C ALA A 252 8.83 -5.76 6.33
N LYS A 253 9.58 -5.36 5.31
CA LYS A 253 11.04 -5.44 5.31
C LYS A 253 11.68 -4.07 5.14
N ASP A 254 12.86 -3.90 5.72
CA ASP A 254 13.71 -2.75 5.47
C ASP A 254 14.52 -2.92 4.16
N GLU A 255 15.27 -1.91 3.78
CA GLU A 255 16.13 -1.93 2.58
C GLU A 255 17.30 -2.94 2.67
N ASN A 256 17.58 -3.45 3.87
CA ASN A 256 18.58 -4.49 4.10
C ASN A 256 17.99 -5.90 4.08
N ASP A 257 16.70 -6.05 3.72
CA ASP A 257 15.94 -7.30 3.75
C ASP A 257 15.77 -7.92 5.15
N ASN A 258 15.94 -7.18 6.23
CA ASN A 258 15.48 -7.64 7.53
C ASN A 258 13.94 -7.57 7.55
N VAL A 259 13.32 -8.65 7.97
CA VAL A 259 11.85 -8.71 8.09
C VAL A 259 11.44 -8.30 9.48
N TYR A 260 10.50 -7.37 9.57
CA TYR A 260 9.85 -6.96 10.80
C TYR A 260 8.44 -7.52 10.83
N VAL A 261 8.14 -8.17 11.94
CA VAL A 261 6.86 -8.83 12.20
C VAL A 261 6.14 -8.04 13.26
N PHE A 262 5.12 -7.31 12.85
CA PHE A 262 4.34 -6.45 13.71
C PHE A 262 3.09 -7.18 14.22
N SER A 263 2.70 -6.92 15.45
CA SER A 263 1.46 -7.39 16.02
C SER A 263 0.58 -6.22 16.45
N SER A 264 -0.69 -6.29 16.08
CA SER A 264 -1.71 -5.33 16.53
C SER A 264 -2.14 -5.58 17.99
N ALA A 265 -1.80 -6.73 18.56
CA ALA A 265 -2.35 -7.18 19.84
C ALA A 265 -3.90 -7.07 19.90
N TYR A 266 -4.55 -7.43 18.78
CA TYR A 266 -5.99 -7.24 18.59
C TYR A 266 -6.85 -8.11 19.50
N ASP A 267 -6.37 -9.33 19.80
CA ASP A 267 -7.11 -10.28 20.65
C ASP A 267 -7.11 -9.79 22.10
N SER A 268 -8.30 -9.52 22.65
CA SER A 268 -8.44 -9.01 24.01
C SER A 268 -7.92 -9.97 25.10
N ARG A 269 -7.62 -11.22 24.75
CA ARG A 269 -7.06 -12.23 25.66
C ARG A 269 -5.53 -12.23 25.65
N THR A 270 -4.89 -11.53 24.71
CA THR A 270 -3.43 -11.44 24.71
C THR A 270 -2.93 -10.62 25.88
N THR A 271 -1.82 -11.07 26.45
CA THR A 271 -1.06 -10.34 27.47
C THR A 271 0.13 -9.60 26.87
N ARG A 272 0.32 -9.69 25.55
CA ARG A 272 1.44 -9.11 24.82
C ARG A 272 1.09 -7.73 24.29
N PRO A 273 2.05 -6.79 24.23
CA PRO A 273 1.80 -5.45 23.67
C PRO A 273 1.69 -5.48 22.16
N SER A 274 1.16 -4.43 21.59
CA SER A 274 1.33 -4.10 20.17
C SER A 274 2.78 -3.65 19.92
N GLY A 275 3.47 -4.32 18.99
CA GLY A 275 4.90 -4.10 18.79
C GLY A 275 5.46 -4.84 17.59
N ALA A 276 6.80 -4.91 17.52
CA ALA A 276 7.50 -5.57 16.43
C ALA A 276 8.64 -6.48 16.92
N LEU A 277 8.81 -7.62 16.24
CA LEU A 277 9.98 -8.48 16.27
C LEU A 277 10.73 -8.40 14.94
N ARG A 278 11.99 -8.83 14.93
CA ARG A 278 12.84 -8.85 13.74
C ARG A 278 13.29 -10.27 13.40
N ILE A 279 13.38 -10.54 12.10
CA ILE A 279 14.10 -11.68 11.52
C ILE A 279 15.19 -11.06 10.64
N LYS A 280 16.46 -11.32 10.96
CA LYS A 280 17.57 -10.77 10.19
C LYS A 280 17.63 -11.43 8.80
N LYS A 281 18.13 -10.68 7.81
CA LYS A 281 18.35 -11.17 6.46
C LYS A 281 19.04 -12.54 6.45
N GLY A 282 18.46 -13.49 5.75
CA GLY A 282 18.97 -14.85 5.61
C GLY A 282 18.82 -15.75 6.84
N GLU A 283 18.33 -15.23 7.97
CA GLU A 283 18.07 -16.05 9.14
C GLU A 283 16.67 -16.68 9.10
N LYS A 284 16.57 -17.88 9.67
CA LYS A 284 15.30 -18.61 9.83
C LYS A 284 14.95 -18.72 11.32
N ARG A 285 15.03 -17.58 12.02
CA ARG A 285 14.67 -17.45 13.44
C ARG A 285 14.42 -15.98 13.77
N PHE A 286 13.61 -15.74 14.78
CA PHE A 286 13.48 -14.41 15.35
C PHE A 286 14.79 -13.99 16.04
N ASP A 287 15.15 -12.72 15.89
CA ASP A 287 16.28 -12.12 16.61
C ASP A 287 15.96 -12.05 18.11
N PRO A 288 16.70 -12.76 18.97
CA PRO A 288 16.42 -12.78 20.40
C PRO A 288 16.64 -11.44 21.10
N ASP A 289 17.52 -10.61 20.52
CA ASP A 289 17.92 -9.32 21.10
C ASP A 289 17.06 -8.15 20.61
N TYR A 290 16.12 -8.42 19.69
CA TYR A 290 15.25 -7.39 19.14
C TYR A 290 13.80 -7.57 19.62
N PHE A 291 13.33 -6.53 20.30
CA PHE A 291 11.93 -6.34 20.67
C PHE A 291 11.62 -4.84 20.67
N PHE A 292 10.52 -4.45 20.03
CA PHE A 292 10.09 -3.06 19.96
C PHE A 292 8.65 -2.94 20.48
N ASP A 293 8.50 -2.45 21.71
CA ASP A 293 7.20 -2.15 22.33
C ASP A 293 6.68 -0.81 21.79
N ILE A 294 5.87 -0.87 20.77
CA ILE A 294 5.25 0.30 20.14
C ILE A 294 4.12 0.84 20.99
N GLN A 295 3.36 -0.04 21.64
CA GLN A 295 2.19 0.34 22.43
C GLN A 295 2.56 1.29 23.58
N SER A 296 3.65 1.02 24.26
CA SER A 296 4.14 1.89 25.35
C SER A 296 4.49 3.29 24.86
N LEU A 297 5.12 3.41 23.68
CA LEU A 297 5.46 4.71 23.07
C LEU A 297 4.25 5.43 22.47
N ALA A 298 3.23 4.68 22.07
CA ALA A 298 1.99 5.19 21.48
C ALA A 298 0.89 5.52 22.53
N ALA A 299 1.27 5.74 23.78
CA ALA A 299 0.35 6.02 24.88
C ALA A 299 -0.76 4.96 25.04
N GLY A 300 -0.39 3.68 24.86
CA GLY A 300 -1.32 2.54 24.97
C GLY A 300 -2.12 2.23 23.72
N ARG A 301 -1.96 2.98 22.62
CA ARG A 301 -2.65 2.68 21.35
C ARG A 301 -2.09 1.45 20.69
N HIS A 302 -2.97 0.70 20.06
CA HIS A 302 -2.61 -0.49 19.30
C HIS A 302 -2.35 -0.15 17.84
N LEU A 303 -1.44 -0.89 17.21
CA LEU A 303 -1.21 -0.88 15.79
C LEU A 303 -2.40 -1.51 15.04
N PHE A 304 -2.76 -0.91 13.91
CA PHE A 304 -3.72 -1.48 12.97
C PHE A 304 -3.03 -2.01 11.71
N LYS A 305 -2.16 -1.21 11.07
CA LYS A 305 -1.51 -1.54 9.80
C LYS A 305 -0.13 -0.91 9.70
N VAL A 306 0.74 -1.52 8.89
CA VAL A 306 2.11 -1.05 8.65
C VAL A 306 2.40 -0.98 7.15
N TRP A 307 3.20 0.02 6.75
CA TRP A 307 3.78 0.14 5.42
C TRP A 307 5.26 0.55 5.52
N PRO A 308 6.15 -0.05 4.70
CA PRO A 308 7.53 0.41 4.59
C PRO A 308 7.55 1.80 3.91
N ILE A 309 8.52 2.65 4.29
CA ILE A 309 8.76 3.94 3.63
C ILE A 309 10.10 3.91 2.91
N SER A 310 11.19 3.97 3.66
CA SER A 310 12.57 3.90 3.17
C SER A 310 13.53 3.62 4.33
N GLY A 311 14.66 2.97 4.04
CA GLY A 311 15.62 2.60 5.07
C GLY A 311 14.99 1.83 6.21
N ASN A 312 15.09 2.35 7.43
CA ASN A 312 14.53 1.77 8.65
C ASN A 312 13.17 2.40 9.05
N TYR A 313 12.60 3.26 8.19
CA TYR A 313 11.35 3.95 8.49
C TYR A 313 10.13 3.20 7.99
N PHE A 314 9.12 3.10 8.86
CA PHE A 314 7.82 2.53 8.54
C PHE A 314 6.70 3.48 8.95
N LEU A 315 5.64 3.52 8.15
CA LEU A 315 4.41 4.20 8.51
C LEU A 315 3.50 3.20 9.23
N LEU A 316 3.00 3.60 10.37
CA LEU A 316 1.99 2.87 11.13
C LEU A 316 0.66 3.59 11.03
N GLN A 317 -0.40 2.83 10.82
CA GLN A 317 -1.77 3.24 11.08
C GLN A 317 -2.17 2.69 12.43
N MET A 318 -2.58 3.59 13.33
CA MET A 318 -2.86 3.27 14.72
C MET A 318 -4.36 3.46 15.02
N TYR A 319 -4.84 2.74 16.00
CA TYR A 319 -6.15 3.03 16.57
C TYR A 319 -6.13 4.41 17.27
N ASN A 320 -7.28 5.08 17.31
CA ASN A 320 -7.35 6.45 17.85
C ASN A 320 -7.27 6.49 19.38
N THR A 321 -7.71 5.41 20.04
CA THR A 321 -7.75 5.31 21.49
C THR A 321 -7.02 4.05 21.97
N PRO A 322 -6.55 4.01 23.23
CA PRO A 322 -6.00 2.80 23.83
C PRO A 322 -7.05 1.69 23.98
N ASN A 323 -6.59 0.44 24.13
CA ASN A 323 -7.40 -0.73 24.48
C ASN A 323 -8.61 -0.94 23.57
N GLN A 324 -8.37 -1.10 22.31
CA GLN A 324 -9.34 -1.10 21.24
C GLN A 324 -10.29 -2.28 21.19
N THR A 325 -11.54 -1.99 20.82
CA THR A 325 -12.58 -2.96 20.48
C THR A 325 -12.79 -3.04 18.96
N SER A 326 -13.69 -3.92 18.50
CA SER A 326 -14.05 -4.08 17.09
C SER A 326 -14.65 -2.83 16.44
N GLU A 327 -15.15 -1.86 17.20
CA GLU A 327 -15.77 -0.61 16.73
C GLU A 327 -14.78 0.55 16.64
N ALA A 328 -13.52 0.28 16.89
CA ALA A 328 -12.48 1.28 16.92
C ALA A 328 -12.23 1.97 15.58
N ILE A 329 -11.96 3.25 15.65
CA ILE A 329 -11.51 4.08 14.52
C ILE A 329 -9.98 4.08 14.51
N TRP A 330 -9.38 4.05 13.33
CA TRP A 330 -7.94 3.97 13.09
C TRP A 330 -7.49 5.05 12.09
N SER A 331 -7.47 6.28 12.50
CA SER A 331 -7.06 7.43 11.68
C SER A 331 -5.80 8.15 12.17
N VAL A 332 -5.12 7.64 13.19
CA VAL A 332 -3.84 8.15 13.63
C VAL A 332 -2.73 7.52 12.77
N LEU A 333 -1.87 8.34 12.19
CA LEU A 333 -0.66 7.91 11.50
C LEU A 333 0.58 8.26 12.33
N ALA A 334 1.56 7.36 12.34
CA ALA A 334 2.84 7.57 13.00
C ALA A 334 3.99 6.99 12.18
N VAL A 335 5.15 7.61 12.25
CA VAL A 335 6.40 7.09 11.70
C VAL A 335 7.20 6.44 12.81
N VAL A 336 7.74 5.26 12.53
CA VAL A 336 8.70 4.58 13.40
C VAL A 336 10.03 4.39 12.69
N ASP A 337 11.13 4.52 13.43
CA ASP A 337 12.46 4.02 13.05
C ASP A 337 12.65 2.72 13.81
N VAL A 338 12.61 1.59 13.10
CA VAL A 338 12.62 0.26 13.72
C VAL A 338 13.99 -0.11 14.28
N GLU A 339 15.06 0.49 13.80
CA GLU A 339 16.42 0.27 14.34
C GLU A 339 16.65 1.05 15.63
N LYS A 340 16.28 2.34 15.63
CA LYS A 340 16.36 3.20 16.82
C LYS A 340 15.22 2.99 17.79
N LYS A 341 14.18 2.25 17.40
CA LYS A 341 12.96 1.99 18.17
C LYS A 341 12.29 3.30 18.63
N THR A 342 12.12 4.25 17.70
CA THR A 342 11.44 5.52 17.96
C THR A 342 10.07 5.54 17.33
N TYR A 343 9.16 6.29 17.93
CA TYR A 343 7.78 6.51 17.48
C TYR A 343 7.50 8.01 17.44
N LYS A 344 6.89 8.50 16.36
CA LYS A 344 6.48 9.89 16.21
C LYS A 344 5.18 9.99 15.43
N GLU A 345 4.16 10.59 16.03
CA GLU A 345 2.91 10.85 15.34
C GLU A 345 3.11 11.83 14.18
N VAL A 346 2.41 11.59 13.08
CA VAL A 346 2.48 12.45 11.89
C VAL A 346 1.70 13.72 12.14
N THR A 347 2.32 14.86 11.85
CA THR A 347 1.69 16.18 11.88
C THR A 347 1.43 16.69 10.46
N GLY A 348 0.59 17.74 10.31
CA GLY A 348 0.24 18.30 9.00
C GLY A 348 -0.91 17.56 8.29
N LEU A 349 -1.55 16.61 8.95
CA LEU A 349 -2.76 15.94 8.50
C LEU A 349 -4.02 16.69 8.96
N PRO A 350 -5.20 16.41 8.35
CA PRO A 350 -6.46 16.84 8.93
C PRO A 350 -6.62 16.33 10.38
N ALA A 351 -7.43 17.02 11.17
CA ALA A 351 -7.75 16.54 12.51
C ALA A 351 -8.32 15.12 12.47
N VAL A 352 -7.93 14.28 13.44
CA VAL A 352 -8.25 12.84 13.47
C VAL A 352 -9.75 12.56 13.35
N ASP A 353 -10.60 13.40 13.96
CA ASP A 353 -12.07 13.31 13.89
C ASP A 353 -12.65 13.77 12.53
N LYS A 354 -11.85 14.40 11.69
CA LYS A 354 -12.21 14.80 10.33
C LYS A 354 -11.83 13.74 9.29
N ILE A 355 -10.86 12.88 9.56
CA ILE A 355 -10.46 11.81 8.65
C ILE A 355 -11.55 10.73 8.63
N THR A 356 -12.11 10.48 7.46
CA THR A 356 -13.16 9.48 7.26
C THR A 356 -12.60 8.16 6.72
N SER A 357 -11.54 8.23 5.93
CA SER A 357 -10.81 7.03 5.49
C SER A 357 -9.36 7.33 5.12
N ILE A 358 -8.52 6.31 5.23
CA ILE A 358 -7.15 6.28 4.76
C ILE A 358 -7.05 5.16 3.72
N GLY A 359 -6.53 5.49 2.54
CA GLY A 359 -6.41 4.52 1.44
C GLY A 359 -5.58 3.31 1.82
N SER A 360 -6.00 2.15 1.34
CA SER A 360 -5.40 0.87 1.71
C SER A 360 -4.01 0.65 1.11
N THR A 361 -3.70 1.34 0.02
CA THR A 361 -2.47 1.14 -0.75
C THR A 361 -1.77 2.49 -0.99
N PRO A 362 -0.95 2.98 -0.06
CA PRO A 362 -0.09 4.14 -0.23
C PRO A 362 1.12 3.79 -1.12
N TYR A 363 1.75 4.80 -1.69
CA TYR A 363 2.96 4.68 -2.50
C TYR A 363 4.17 5.20 -1.73
N ALA A 364 5.18 4.33 -1.55
CA ALA A 364 6.49 4.71 -1.02
C ALA A 364 7.47 4.90 -2.19
N GLY A 365 8.10 6.06 -2.25
CA GLY A 365 9.08 6.42 -3.28
C GLY A 365 9.81 7.71 -2.92
N ASP A 366 11.00 7.90 -3.47
CA ASP A 366 11.84 9.06 -3.25
C ASP A 366 12.08 9.37 -1.75
N GLY A 367 12.19 8.30 -0.94
CA GLY A 367 12.42 8.40 0.50
C GLY A 367 11.19 8.84 1.32
N LYS A 368 10.02 8.96 0.71
CA LYS A 368 8.77 9.42 1.34
C LYS A 368 7.63 8.45 1.09
N ILE A 369 6.50 8.67 1.75
CA ILE A 369 5.29 7.90 1.48
C ILE A 369 4.12 8.83 1.17
N ALA A 370 3.42 8.56 0.07
CA ALA A 370 2.23 9.24 -0.39
C ALA A 370 0.99 8.47 0.06
N VAL A 371 0.19 9.06 0.93
CA VAL A 371 -0.96 8.42 1.58
C VAL A 371 -2.25 9.06 1.10
N PRO A 372 -3.18 8.28 0.52
CA PRO A 372 -4.52 8.75 0.19
C PRO A 372 -5.33 8.99 1.47
N ILE A 373 -5.90 10.17 1.62
CA ILE A 373 -6.74 10.53 2.77
C ILE A 373 -8.03 11.18 2.31
N VAL A 374 -9.14 10.67 2.84
CA VAL A 374 -10.47 11.26 2.71
C VAL A 374 -10.82 11.94 4.02
N SER A 375 -11.18 13.21 3.96
CA SER A 375 -11.62 13.98 5.11
C SER A 375 -13.01 14.60 4.88
N LYS A 376 -13.66 14.96 5.95
CA LYS A 376 -14.93 15.69 5.90
C LYS A 376 -14.70 17.08 5.31
N ASP A 377 -15.71 17.55 4.59
CA ASP A 377 -15.82 18.95 4.13
C ASP A 377 -14.84 19.33 2.98
N GLU A 378 -14.06 18.40 2.46
CA GLU A 378 -13.19 18.64 1.30
C GLU A 378 -13.04 17.38 0.42
N TYR A 379 -12.59 17.56 -0.81
CA TYR A 379 -12.25 16.42 -1.68
C TYR A 379 -11.07 15.63 -1.12
N PRO A 380 -10.96 14.32 -1.44
CA PRO A 380 -9.81 13.52 -1.10
C PRO A 380 -8.48 14.14 -1.56
N HIS A 381 -7.43 13.95 -0.77
CA HIS A 381 -6.08 14.40 -1.10
C HIS A 381 -5.05 13.29 -0.89
N ILE A 382 -3.96 13.38 -1.62
CA ILE A 382 -2.74 12.64 -1.33
C ILE A 382 -1.91 13.50 -0.36
N TYR A 383 -1.49 12.91 0.77
CA TYR A 383 -0.56 13.53 1.72
C TYR A 383 0.79 12.86 1.62
N ILE A 384 1.84 13.66 1.43
CA ILE A 384 3.22 13.19 1.32
C ILE A 384 3.91 13.35 2.67
N ILE A 385 4.28 12.23 3.28
CA ILE A 385 4.88 12.18 4.60
C ILE A 385 6.38 12.00 4.47
N ASP A 386 7.14 12.91 5.07
CA ASP A 386 8.58 12.81 5.23
C ASP A 386 8.89 12.02 6.51
N PRO A 387 9.57 10.87 6.43
CA PRO A 387 9.76 10.01 7.60
C PRO A 387 10.75 10.58 8.62
N ALA A 388 11.73 11.37 8.20
CA ALA A 388 12.72 11.94 9.12
C ALA A 388 12.10 12.97 10.07
N THR A 389 11.11 13.73 9.58
CA THR A 389 10.42 14.77 10.33
C THR A 389 9.06 14.33 10.87
N ALA A 390 8.47 13.28 10.32
CA ALA A 390 7.07 12.86 10.51
C ALA A 390 6.07 14.02 10.20
N VAL A 391 6.36 14.80 9.16
CA VAL A 391 5.52 15.90 8.69
C VAL A 391 4.86 15.51 7.37
N ALA A 392 3.56 15.66 7.29
CA ALA A 392 2.78 15.48 6.08
C ALA A 392 2.62 16.83 5.36
N THR A 393 2.78 16.82 4.05
CA THR A 393 2.45 17.94 3.17
C THR A 393 1.27 17.54 2.31
N LYS A 394 0.27 18.41 2.25
CA LYS A 394 -0.92 18.25 1.41
C LYS A 394 -0.52 18.35 -0.05
N GLY A 395 -0.85 17.35 -0.84
CA GLY A 395 -0.51 17.22 -2.26
C GLY A 395 -1.74 17.29 -3.16
N LEU A 396 -1.79 16.38 -4.16
CA LEU A 396 -2.80 16.32 -5.20
C LEU A 396 -4.21 16.18 -4.63
N GLU A 397 -5.13 17.00 -5.14
CA GLU A 397 -6.57 16.91 -4.88
C GLU A 397 -7.25 16.01 -5.91
N ILE A 398 -8.15 15.16 -5.47
CA ILE A 398 -8.91 14.27 -6.32
C ILE A 398 -10.40 14.61 -6.25
N VAL A 399 -10.98 15.12 -7.35
CA VAL A 399 -12.42 15.44 -7.43
C VAL A 399 -13.20 14.14 -7.62
N ALA A 400 -13.48 13.50 -6.49
CA ALA A 400 -14.20 12.23 -6.35
C ALA A 400 -14.73 12.11 -4.91
N ASP A 401 -15.50 11.06 -4.61
CA ASP A 401 -16.01 10.81 -3.25
C ASP A 401 -14.97 10.13 -2.35
N GLY A 402 -14.06 9.37 -2.95
CA GLY A 402 -13.03 8.61 -2.22
C GLY A 402 -11.77 8.36 -3.03
N ILE A 403 -10.74 7.93 -2.33
CA ILE A 403 -9.47 7.49 -2.89
C ILE A 403 -8.95 6.29 -2.09
N THR A 404 -8.55 5.23 -2.77
CA THR A 404 -8.18 3.95 -2.12
C THR A 404 -6.72 3.57 -2.30
N ALA A 405 -6.11 3.95 -3.42
CA ALA A 405 -4.74 3.57 -3.74
C ALA A 405 -4.02 4.67 -4.52
N VAL A 406 -2.72 4.70 -4.37
CA VAL A 406 -1.78 5.45 -5.20
C VAL A 406 -0.56 4.58 -5.48
N GLY A 407 -0.03 4.66 -6.70
CA GLY A 407 1.16 3.95 -7.12
C GLY A 407 1.87 4.69 -8.23
N LYS A 408 2.96 4.11 -8.71
CA LYS A 408 3.73 4.60 -9.85
C LYS A 408 3.87 3.49 -10.87
N LEU A 409 3.70 3.81 -12.15
CA LEU A 409 3.99 2.90 -13.26
C LEU A 409 5.03 3.54 -14.17
N THR A 410 5.94 2.71 -14.67
CA THR A 410 6.98 3.09 -15.63
C THR A 410 6.67 2.51 -17.01
N TYR A 411 7.21 3.14 -18.05
CA TYR A 411 7.12 2.64 -19.41
C TYR A 411 8.45 2.82 -20.15
N ASP A 412 8.69 1.93 -21.12
CA ASP A 412 9.85 2.03 -21.97
C ASP A 412 9.50 2.94 -23.17
N LYS A 413 10.21 4.06 -23.33
CA LYS A 413 10.08 4.90 -24.54
C LYS A 413 10.72 4.17 -25.71
N GLU A 414 10.02 4.09 -26.83
CA GLU A 414 10.60 3.67 -28.12
C GLU A 414 11.64 4.67 -28.63
#